data_d1d5556bdb377f29713ed9b52275eee7
#
_entry.id   d1d5556bdb377f29713ed9b52275eee7
#
_cell.length_a   1.000
_cell.length_b   1.000
_cell.length_c   1.000
_cell.angle_alpha   90.00
_cell.angle_beta   90.00
_cell.angle_gamma   90.00
#
_symmetry.space_group_name_H-M   'P 1'
#
loop_
_entity.id
_entity.type
_entity.pdbx_description
1 polymer ?
#
loop_
_entity_poly.entity_id
_entity_poly.type
_entity_poly.pdbx_seq_one_letter_code
_entity_poly.pdbx_strand_id
1 'polypeptide(L)'
;MQFSKRLDQFGEEVFASLNQKRLALEAAGRKIYNLSVGTPDFHPYDHVVEALVSSAKNPDDWKYSLGDLPELKQAVCAYYERRFGVGGITPDMVTSCTGTQEGMGQLALALLDPGDIALVPDPCYPVFAGGVKIAGGECAYYPLSAEHDFLPYVAGIDPELADRAKYMVVSLPANPVGSVGTPEVYDEIIAFAREHDLLIIHDNAYSDIVYDGPRGGSFLARPGALEVGVEFFSLSKSFNVTGARVSFLVGRPDVVAAFAKLRGQTDFGMFYPIQRAAIAALEGPLDEVERQRHLYQKRRDALCDGLERIGWERPNAHGTMFVWAKIPGGRTDSMAFCEELMERAGVVVTPGASFGPHGEGYVRMALVLPPEGLAEAVAAIEAAGIR
;
A
#
# COMPACT_ATOMS: atom_id res chain seq x y z
N MET A 1 13.99 -33.93 -3.42
CA MET A 1 13.06 -33.28 -2.49
C MET A 1 12.06 -32.51 -3.33
N GLN A 2 10.76 -32.64 -3.09
CA GLN A 2 9.73 -31.81 -3.73
C GLN A 2 9.39 -30.64 -2.80
N PHE A 3 9.32 -29.43 -3.36
CA PHE A 3 8.84 -28.25 -2.62
C PHE A 3 7.33 -28.21 -2.59
N SER A 4 6.78 -27.32 -1.77
CA SER A 4 5.32 -27.09 -1.73
C SER A 4 4.82 -26.56 -3.07
N LYS A 5 3.72 -27.14 -3.58
CA LYS A 5 3.02 -26.66 -4.79
C LYS A 5 2.53 -25.21 -4.68
N ARG A 6 2.44 -24.66 -3.45
CA ARG A 6 2.11 -23.23 -3.27
C ARG A 6 3.13 -22.31 -3.94
N LEU A 7 4.41 -22.74 -4.04
CA LEU A 7 5.45 -21.94 -4.68
C LEU A 7 5.26 -21.85 -6.21
N ASP A 8 4.61 -22.84 -6.83
CA ASP A 8 4.35 -22.87 -8.27
C ASP A 8 3.38 -21.75 -8.73
N GLN A 9 2.67 -21.13 -7.78
CA GLN A 9 1.75 -20.02 -8.04
C GLN A 9 2.45 -18.65 -8.13
N PHE A 10 3.73 -18.58 -7.77
CA PHE A 10 4.54 -17.36 -7.82
C PHE A 10 5.49 -17.45 -9.01
N GLY A 11 5.32 -16.56 -9.99
CA GLY A 11 6.22 -16.43 -11.13
C GLY A 11 7.58 -15.83 -10.76
N GLU A 12 8.51 -15.84 -11.73
CA GLU A 12 9.75 -15.09 -11.60
C GLU A 12 9.47 -13.59 -11.47
N GLU A 13 10.24 -12.90 -10.62
CA GLU A 13 10.05 -11.47 -10.39
C GLU A 13 10.37 -10.67 -11.66
N VAL A 14 9.34 -10.14 -12.29
CA VAL A 14 9.43 -9.19 -13.43
C VAL A 14 10.38 -8.03 -13.12
N PHE A 15 10.42 -7.60 -11.88
CA PHE A 15 11.32 -6.56 -11.39
C PHE A 15 12.82 -6.93 -11.49
N ALA A 16 13.17 -8.21 -11.45
CA ALA A 16 14.57 -8.65 -11.49
C ALA A 16 15.21 -8.34 -12.84
N SER A 17 14.52 -8.60 -13.96
CA SER A 17 15.04 -8.36 -15.30
C SER A 17 15.21 -6.86 -15.60
N LEU A 18 14.21 -6.04 -15.26
CA LEU A 18 14.29 -4.58 -15.41
C LEU A 18 15.41 -3.98 -14.54
N ASN A 19 15.58 -4.50 -13.32
CA ASN A 19 16.65 -4.03 -12.44
C ASN A 19 18.05 -4.39 -12.97
N GLN A 20 18.24 -5.58 -13.55
CA GLN A 20 19.51 -5.96 -14.19
C GLN A 20 19.84 -5.05 -15.38
N LYS A 21 18.87 -4.76 -16.26
CA LYS A 21 19.04 -3.81 -17.36
C LYS A 21 19.39 -2.42 -16.87
N ARG A 22 18.70 -1.93 -15.84
CA ARG A 22 19.00 -0.64 -15.20
C ARG A 22 20.46 -0.57 -14.73
N LEU A 23 20.89 -1.56 -13.95
CA LEU A 23 22.26 -1.63 -13.44
C LEU A 23 23.32 -1.64 -14.56
N ALA A 24 23.06 -2.34 -15.66
CA ALA A 24 23.94 -2.35 -16.82
C ALA A 24 24.06 -0.97 -17.48
N LEU A 25 22.95 -0.23 -17.62
CA LEU A 25 22.95 1.13 -18.17
C LEU A 25 23.68 2.13 -17.26
N GLU A 26 23.48 2.04 -15.95
CA GLU A 26 24.21 2.85 -14.96
C GLU A 26 25.72 2.56 -15.02
N ALA A 27 26.11 1.30 -15.09
CA ALA A 27 27.52 0.90 -15.24
C ALA A 27 28.16 1.41 -16.56
N ALA A 28 27.34 1.57 -17.60
CA ALA A 28 27.76 2.19 -18.88
C ALA A 28 27.82 3.74 -18.80
N GLY A 29 27.60 4.34 -17.63
CA GLY A 29 27.67 5.80 -17.43
C GLY A 29 26.42 6.56 -17.86
N ARG A 30 25.30 5.88 -18.11
CA ARG A 30 24.04 6.52 -18.49
C ARG A 30 23.35 7.11 -17.27
N LYS A 31 22.84 8.34 -17.38
CA LYS A 31 22.00 8.94 -16.35
C LYS A 31 20.64 8.22 -16.32
N ILE A 32 20.26 7.75 -15.13
CA ILE A 32 19.02 7.04 -14.90
C ILE A 32 18.15 7.81 -13.92
N TYR A 33 16.88 7.97 -14.25
CA TYR A 33 15.80 8.50 -13.40
C TYR A 33 14.94 7.32 -12.94
N ASN A 34 15.21 6.83 -11.73
CA ASN A 34 14.51 5.63 -11.23
C ASN A 34 13.23 6.03 -10.50
N LEU A 35 12.09 5.87 -11.17
CA LEU A 35 10.74 6.10 -10.64
C LEU A 35 9.99 4.79 -10.37
N SER A 36 10.67 3.62 -10.29
CA SER A 36 10.04 2.34 -10.02
C SER A 36 9.95 2.00 -8.53
N VAL A 37 10.76 2.62 -7.68
CA VAL A 37 10.93 2.27 -6.27
C VAL A 37 9.84 2.90 -5.40
N GLY A 38 9.14 2.08 -4.62
CA GLY A 38 8.09 2.52 -3.70
C GLY A 38 8.57 2.82 -2.27
N THR A 39 9.80 3.26 -2.10
CA THR A 39 10.35 3.65 -0.79
C THR A 39 10.46 5.17 -0.71
N PRO A 40 9.89 5.83 0.31
CA PRO A 40 10.12 7.24 0.56
C PRO A 40 11.62 7.57 0.61
N ASP A 41 12.01 8.70 0.04
CA ASP A 41 13.36 9.23 0.09
C ASP A 41 13.59 10.19 1.29
N PHE A 42 12.56 10.41 2.09
CA PHE A 42 12.64 11.20 3.32
C PHE A 42 13.23 10.38 4.47
N HIS A 43 13.86 11.06 5.42
CA HIS A 43 14.38 10.45 6.63
C HIS A 43 13.27 10.25 7.67
N PRO A 44 13.39 9.24 8.56
CA PRO A 44 12.55 9.15 9.75
C PRO A 44 12.67 10.42 10.61
N TYR A 45 11.61 10.78 11.32
CA TYR A 45 11.60 11.96 12.17
C TYR A 45 12.47 11.76 13.43
N ASP A 46 13.17 12.81 13.87
CA ASP A 46 14.17 12.74 14.93
C ASP A 46 13.63 12.12 16.22
N HIS A 47 12.42 12.50 16.67
CA HIS A 47 11.82 11.95 17.88
C HIS A 47 11.54 10.44 17.81
N VAL A 48 11.28 9.91 16.59
CA VAL A 48 11.10 8.47 16.36
C VAL A 48 12.45 7.74 16.46
N VAL A 49 13.50 8.32 15.86
CA VAL A 49 14.86 7.77 15.92
C VAL A 49 15.40 7.81 17.35
N GLU A 50 15.19 8.90 18.07
CA GLU A 50 15.62 9.06 19.47
C GLU A 50 14.96 8.03 20.39
N ALA A 51 13.66 7.77 20.23
CA ALA A 51 12.94 6.75 21.00
C ALA A 51 13.51 5.35 20.73
N LEU A 52 13.78 5.01 19.47
CA LEU A 52 14.41 3.74 19.09
C LEU A 52 15.79 3.59 19.72
N VAL A 53 16.65 4.60 19.59
CA VAL A 53 18.02 4.57 20.11
C VAL A 53 18.02 4.50 21.64
N SER A 54 17.12 5.22 22.32
CA SER A 54 17.00 5.20 23.77
C SER A 54 16.61 3.79 24.27
N SER A 55 15.60 3.20 23.67
CA SER A 55 15.15 1.83 23.98
C SER A 55 16.24 0.79 23.65
N ALA A 56 16.92 0.90 22.53
CA ALA A 56 17.99 -0.01 22.15
C ALA A 56 19.21 0.01 23.11
N LYS A 57 19.38 1.07 23.89
CA LYS A 57 20.38 1.13 24.98
C LYS A 57 19.92 0.46 26.26
N ASN A 58 18.65 0.17 26.42
CA ASN A 58 18.10 -0.51 27.58
C ASN A 58 18.26 -2.04 27.43
N PRO A 59 19.06 -2.73 28.27
CA PRO A 59 19.23 -4.18 28.16
C PRO A 59 17.93 -4.99 28.31
N ASP A 60 16.94 -4.45 29.02
CA ASP A 60 15.65 -5.12 29.25
C ASP A 60 14.79 -5.18 27.99
N ASP A 61 14.97 -4.24 27.05
CA ASP A 61 14.25 -4.19 25.80
C ASP A 61 14.81 -5.17 24.72
N TRP A 62 15.82 -5.98 25.08
CA TRP A 62 16.36 -7.04 24.23
C TRP A 62 15.77 -8.42 24.49
N LYS A 63 14.88 -8.53 25.46
CA LYS A 63 14.16 -9.76 25.77
C LYS A 63 13.04 -10.02 24.74
N TYR A 64 12.54 -11.25 24.70
CA TYR A 64 11.34 -11.55 23.92
C TYR A 64 10.18 -10.65 24.35
N SER A 65 9.53 -10.03 23.39
CA SER A 65 8.42 -9.12 23.66
C SER A 65 7.12 -9.83 24.10
N LEU A 66 6.96 -11.11 23.71
CA LEU A 66 5.79 -11.95 23.98
C LEU A 66 4.44 -11.28 23.62
N GLY A 67 4.48 -10.33 22.67
CA GLY A 67 3.33 -9.57 22.20
C GLY A 67 3.58 -8.07 22.17
N ASP A 68 2.49 -7.34 22.03
CA ASP A 68 2.52 -5.89 21.95
C ASP A 68 2.51 -5.25 23.35
N LEU A 69 3.30 -4.20 23.54
CA LEU A 69 3.24 -3.38 24.74
C LEU A 69 1.83 -2.80 24.93
N PRO A 70 1.27 -2.81 26.15
CA PRO A 70 -0.01 -2.17 26.41
C PRO A 70 -0.04 -0.69 25.96
N GLU A 71 1.06 0.03 26.16
CA GLU A 71 1.23 1.43 25.77
C GLU A 71 1.19 1.59 24.24
N LEU A 72 1.70 0.63 23.47
CA LEU A 72 1.61 0.66 22.01
C LEU A 72 0.16 0.55 21.54
N LYS A 73 -0.60 -0.38 22.10
CA LYS A 73 -2.03 -0.52 21.75
C LYS A 73 -2.83 0.72 22.14
N GLN A 74 -2.55 1.32 23.30
CA GLN A 74 -3.17 2.58 23.72
C GLN A 74 -2.81 3.73 22.78
N ALA A 75 -1.55 3.85 22.36
CA ALA A 75 -1.10 4.86 21.40
C ALA A 75 -1.81 4.73 20.06
N VAL A 76 -2.04 3.49 19.56
CA VAL A 76 -2.83 3.26 18.33
C VAL A 76 -4.28 3.70 18.51
N CYS A 77 -4.95 3.33 19.62
CA CYS A 77 -6.32 3.76 19.91
C CYS A 77 -6.43 5.29 19.92
N ALA A 78 -5.53 5.96 20.67
CA ALA A 78 -5.50 7.42 20.76
C ALA A 78 -5.19 8.10 19.41
N TYR A 79 -4.32 7.49 18.58
CA TYR A 79 -4.02 7.97 17.24
C TYR A 79 -5.24 7.91 16.33
N TYR A 80 -6.00 6.79 16.33
CA TYR A 80 -7.22 6.65 15.55
C TYR A 80 -8.28 7.69 15.93
N GLU A 81 -8.47 7.93 17.21
CA GLU A 81 -9.38 8.98 17.67
C GLU A 81 -8.90 10.38 17.25
N ARG A 82 -7.63 10.71 17.52
CA ARG A 82 -7.05 12.04 17.23
C ARG A 82 -6.95 12.31 15.73
N ARG A 83 -6.50 11.32 14.95
CA ARG A 83 -6.16 11.50 13.54
C ARG A 83 -7.32 11.26 12.61
N PHE A 84 -8.14 10.27 12.90
CA PHE A 84 -9.22 9.82 12.02
C PHE A 84 -10.62 10.07 12.59
N GLY A 85 -10.74 10.51 13.84
CA GLY A 85 -12.03 10.70 14.51
C GLY A 85 -12.75 9.37 14.80
N VAL A 86 -12.02 8.25 14.83
CA VAL A 86 -12.58 6.93 15.12
C VAL A 86 -12.60 6.70 16.61
N GLY A 87 -13.75 6.90 17.23
CA GLY A 87 -13.98 6.56 18.64
C GLY A 87 -14.32 5.09 18.84
N GLY A 88 -14.17 4.61 20.10
CA GLY A 88 -14.59 3.27 20.49
C GLY A 88 -13.61 2.13 20.14
N ILE A 89 -12.43 2.43 19.59
CA ILE A 89 -11.36 1.44 19.43
C ILE A 89 -10.74 1.14 20.79
N THR A 90 -10.68 -0.15 21.14
CA THR A 90 -10.14 -0.63 22.41
C THR A 90 -8.87 -1.48 22.17
N PRO A 91 -7.99 -1.69 23.15
CA PRO A 91 -6.73 -2.43 22.98
C PRO A 91 -6.87 -3.86 22.46
N ASP A 92 -8.00 -4.53 22.64
CA ASP A 92 -8.32 -5.85 22.10
C ASP A 92 -8.67 -5.82 20.60
N MET A 93 -8.99 -4.64 20.07
CA MET A 93 -9.21 -4.37 18.65
C MET A 93 -7.91 -4.01 17.91
N VAL A 94 -6.73 -4.11 18.54
CA VAL A 94 -5.44 -3.68 17.99
C VAL A 94 -4.40 -4.78 18.16
N THR A 95 -3.66 -5.08 17.09
CA THR A 95 -2.43 -5.86 17.14
C THR A 95 -1.41 -5.34 16.13
N SER A 96 -0.12 -5.40 16.46
CA SER A 96 0.94 -5.05 15.51
C SER A 96 1.22 -6.19 14.53
N CYS A 97 1.87 -5.87 13.41
CA CYS A 97 2.42 -6.85 12.45
C CYS A 97 3.73 -6.32 11.84
N THR A 98 4.52 -7.23 11.29
CA THR A 98 5.85 -6.93 10.72
C THR A 98 5.72 -6.32 9.31
N GLY A 99 4.96 -5.22 9.21
CA GLY A 99 4.54 -4.55 8.00
C GLY A 99 3.29 -5.19 7.37
N THR A 100 2.52 -4.39 6.65
CA THR A 100 1.24 -4.82 6.04
C THR A 100 1.40 -6.01 5.11
N GLN A 101 2.53 -6.14 4.41
CA GLN A 101 2.76 -7.26 3.49
C GLN A 101 2.75 -8.61 4.22
N GLU A 102 3.45 -8.72 5.33
CA GLU A 102 3.46 -9.91 6.16
C GLU A 102 2.10 -10.09 6.83
N GLY A 103 1.52 -8.99 7.34
CA GLY A 103 0.20 -9.00 7.96
C GLY A 103 -0.90 -9.54 7.04
N MET A 104 -0.92 -9.14 5.77
CA MET A 104 -1.88 -9.66 4.77
C MET A 104 -1.74 -11.16 4.56
N GLY A 105 -0.50 -11.67 4.48
CA GLY A 105 -0.24 -13.11 4.36
C GLY A 105 -0.71 -13.91 5.57
N GLN A 106 -0.41 -13.43 6.77
CA GLN A 106 -0.84 -14.07 8.01
C GLN A 106 -2.35 -13.99 8.23
N LEU A 107 -2.96 -12.84 7.88
CA LEU A 107 -4.42 -12.71 7.99
C LEU A 107 -5.15 -13.67 7.05
N ALA A 108 -4.66 -13.82 5.82
CA ALA A 108 -5.21 -14.80 4.88
C ALA A 108 -5.11 -16.23 5.44
N LEU A 109 -3.96 -16.61 6.02
CA LEU A 109 -3.77 -17.91 6.68
C LEU A 109 -4.69 -18.12 7.90
N ALA A 110 -5.09 -17.03 8.58
CA ALA A 110 -6.00 -17.11 9.72
C ALA A 110 -7.47 -17.23 9.30
N LEU A 111 -7.83 -16.78 8.10
CA LEU A 111 -9.21 -16.67 7.64
C LEU A 111 -9.62 -17.69 6.57
N LEU A 112 -8.66 -18.16 5.74
CA LEU A 112 -8.95 -19.01 4.60
C LEU A 112 -8.50 -20.45 4.82
N ASP A 113 -9.38 -21.37 4.47
CA ASP A 113 -9.03 -22.74 4.16
C ASP A 113 -8.76 -22.91 2.66
N PRO A 114 -8.06 -24.00 2.23
CA PRO A 114 -7.86 -24.26 0.81
C PRO A 114 -9.17 -24.34 0.02
N GLY A 115 -9.30 -23.53 -1.03
CA GLY A 115 -10.48 -23.42 -1.89
C GLY A 115 -11.48 -22.35 -1.46
N ASP A 116 -11.28 -21.67 -0.34
CA ASP A 116 -12.05 -20.48 0.02
C ASP A 116 -11.75 -19.32 -0.92
N ILE A 117 -12.73 -18.47 -1.18
CA ILE A 117 -12.65 -17.35 -2.13
C ILE A 117 -12.42 -16.04 -1.37
N ALA A 118 -11.53 -15.19 -1.93
CA ALA A 118 -11.35 -13.81 -1.54
C ALA A 118 -11.53 -12.88 -2.74
N LEU A 119 -12.28 -11.79 -2.57
CA LEU A 119 -12.40 -10.71 -3.55
C LEU A 119 -11.17 -9.82 -3.48
N VAL A 120 -10.45 -9.70 -4.60
CA VAL A 120 -9.18 -8.94 -4.71
C VAL A 120 -9.30 -7.92 -5.84
N PRO A 121 -8.91 -6.64 -5.64
CA PRO A 121 -8.97 -5.66 -6.72
C PRO A 121 -7.95 -5.97 -7.82
N ASP A 122 -8.22 -5.53 -9.05
CA ASP A 122 -7.31 -5.61 -10.19
C ASP A 122 -7.44 -4.31 -11.05
N PRO A 123 -6.36 -3.51 -11.21
CA PRO A 123 -5.00 -3.71 -10.70
C PRO A 123 -4.87 -3.46 -9.20
N CYS A 124 -3.92 -4.12 -8.53
CA CYS A 124 -3.67 -3.93 -7.11
C CYS A 124 -2.21 -4.20 -6.70
N TYR A 125 -1.89 -3.90 -5.47
CA TYR A 125 -0.61 -4.32 -4.89
C TYR A 125 -0.56 -5.85 -4.81
N PRO A 126 0.47 -6.51 -5.42
CA PRO A 126 0.48 -7.98 -5.62
C PRO A 126 0.38 -8.82 -4.35
N VAL A 127 0.69 -8.22 -3.21
CA VAL A 127 0.62 -8.86 -1.89
C VAL A 127 -0.79 -9.32 -1.52
N PHE A 128 -1.83 -8.64 -2.01
CA PHE A 128 -3.21 -9.00 -1.70
C PHE A 128 -3.55 -10.38 -2.26
N ALA A 129 -3.28 -10.60 -3.54
CA ALA A 129 -3.42 -11.93 -4.15
C ALA A 129 -2.40 -12.93 -3.60
N GLY A 130 -1.18 -12.47 -3.28
CA GLY A 130 -0.12 -13.29 -2.69
C GLY A 130 -0.53 -13.93 -1.38
N GLY A 131 -1.17 -13.17 -0.48
CA GLY A 131 -1.69 -13.69 0.79
C GLY A 131 -2.71 -14.82 0.60
N VAL A 132 -3.69 -14.60 -0.29
CA VAL A 132 -4.71 -15.60 -0.65
C VAL A 132 -4.06 -16.90 -1.15
N LYS A 133 -3.11 -16.78 -2.09
CA LYS A 133 -2.38 -17.93 -2.66
C LYS A 133 -1.55 -18.69 -1.61
N ILE A 134 -0.89 -17.98 -0.68
CA ILE A 134 -0.14 -18.60 0.43
C ILE A 134 -1.08 -19.43 1.31
N ALA A 135 -2.28 -18.94 1.56
CA ALA A 135 -3.30 -19.67 2.33
C ALA A 135 -3.90 -20.86 1.57
N GLY A 136 -3.73 -20.94 0.25
CA GLY A 136 -4.34 -21.95 -0.62
C GLY A 136 -5.76 -21.58 -1.05
N GLY A 137 -6.18 -20.33 -0.83
CA GLY A 137 -7.44 -19.79 -1.29
C GLY A 137 -7.43 -19.41 -2.77
N GLU A 138 -8.59 -19.02 -3.27
CA GLU A 138 -8.83 -18.60 -4.65
C GLU A 138 -9.07 -17.09 -4.71
N CYS A 139 -8.36 -16.41 -5.63
CA CYS A 139 -8.60 -14.98 -5.89
C CYS A 139 -9.73 -14.82 -6.91
N ALA A 140 -10.79 -14.16 -6.52
CA ALA A 140 -11.80 -13.65 -7.44
C ALA A 140 -11.55 -12.14 -7.63
N TYR A 141 -11.18 -11.76 -8.83
CA TYR A 141 -10.79 -10.38 -9.09
C TYR A 141 -11.99 -9.50 -9.44
N TYR A 142 -12.05 -8.31 -8.85
CA TYR A 142 -12.96 -7.26 -9.27
C TYR A 142 -12.17 -6.09 -9.89
N PRO A 143 -12.63 -5.53 -11.04
CA PRO A 143 -11.85 -4.56 -11.77
C PRO A 143 -11.90 -3.17 -11.11
N LEU A 144 -10.74 -2.50 -11.06
CA LEU A 144 -10.63 -1.06 -10.87
C LEU A 144 -10.41 -0.42 -12.24
N SER A 145 -11.42 0.24 -12.77
CA SER A 145 -11.40 0.78 -14.12
C SER A 145 -11.40 2.32 -14.15
N ALA A 146 -10.87 2.90 -15.21
CA ALA A 146 -10.93 4.34 -15.44
C ALA A 146 -12.36 4.89 -15.53
N GLU A 147 -13.34 4.06 -15.93
CA GLU A 147 -14.75 4.42 -15.99
C GLU A 147 -15.33 4.75 -14.61
N HIS A 148 -14.76 4.14 -13.55
CA HIS A 148 -15.15 4.36 -12.16
C HIS A 148 -14.01 5.03 -11.36
N ASP A 149 -13.18 5.86 -12.01
CA ASP A 149 -12.05 6.54 -11.36
C ASP A 149 -11.12 5.60 -10.57
N PHE A 150 -11.02 4.34 -11.00
CA PHE A 150 -10.30 3.26 -10.31
C PHE A 150 -10.75 3.05 -8.85
N LEU A 151 -11.99 3.38 -8.53
CA LEU A 151 -12.63 3.07 -7.26
C LEU A 151 -13.34 1.72 -7.33
N PRO A 152 -13.50 1.00 -6.20
CA PRO A 152 -14.33 -0.19 -6.15
C PRO A 152 -15.78 0.10 -6.58
N TYR A 153 -16.24 -0.58 -7.62
CA TYR A 153 -17.63 -0.54 -8.08
C TYR A 153 -18.32 -1.85 -7.67
N VAL A 154 -18.83 -1.88 -6.43
CA VAL A 154 -19.37 -3.11 -5.82
C VAL A 154 -20.63 -3.61 -6.52
N ALA A 155 -21.45 -2.73 -7.11
CA ALA A 155 -22.63 -3.11 -7.89
C ALA A 155 -22.30 -3.91 -9.17
N GLY A 156 -21.03 -3.89 -9.62
CA GLY A 156 -20.56 -4.69 -10.75
C GLY A 156 -20.02 -6.07 -10.36
N ILE A 157 -19.96 -6.39 -9.07
CA ILE A 157 -19.50 -7.71 -8.60
C ILE A 157 -20.67 -8.68 -8.68
N ASP A 158 -20.42 -9.88 -9.24
CA ASP A 158 -21.41 -10.96 -9.30
C ASP A 158 -21.88 -11.34 -7.88
N PRO A 159 -23.19 -11.23 -7.57
CA PRO A 159 -23.71 -11.55 -6.25
C PRO A 159 -23.45 -13.00 -5.80
N GLU A 160 -23.54 -13.97 -6.72
CA GLU A 160 -23.26 -15.38 -6.41
C GLU A 160 -21.78 -15.59 -6.00
N LEU A 161 -20.90 -14.81 -6.61
CA LEU A 161 -19.48 -14.81 -6.25
C LEU A 161 -19.26 -14.14 -4.89
N ALA A 162 -19.94 -13.02 -4.62
CA ALA A 162 -19.88 -12.32 -3.35
C ALA A 162 -20.37 -13.18 -2.19
N ASP A 163 -21.49 -13.88 -2.35
CA ASP A 163 -22.07 -14.81 -1.35
C ASP A 163 -21.14 -15.98 -0.98
N ARG A 164 -20.20 -16.31 -1.86
CA ARG A 164 -19.24 -17.41 -1.65
C ARG A 164 -17.88 -16.92 -1.11
N ALA A 165 -17.62 -15.63 -1.20
CA ALA A 165 -16.35 -15.08 -0.74
C ALA A 165 -16.34 -14.87 0.78
N LYS A 166 -15.20 -15.08 1.42
CA LYS A 166 -15.04 -14.83 2.86
C LYS A 166 -14.71 -13.39 3.19
N TYR A 167 -13.93 -12.73 2.31
CA TYR A 167 -13.57 -11.35 2.50
C TYR A 167 -13.32 -10.62 1.18
N MET A 168 -13.36 -9.31 1.26
CA MET A 168 -12.99 -8.39 0.19
C MET A 168 -11.83 -7.50 0.64
N VAL A 169 -10.76 -7.43 -0.16
CA VAL A 169 -9.66 -6.50 0.05
C VAL A 169 -9.98 -5.17 -0.63
N VAL A 170 -9.84 -4.08 0.11
CA VAL A 170 -9.98 -2.70 -0.37
C VAL A 170 -8.71 -1.93 -0.01
N SER A 171 -8.11 -1.20 -0.93
CA SER A 171 -6.94 -0.36 -0.68
C SER A 171 -7.24 1.07 -1.13
N LEU A 172 -7.38 1.98 -0.17
CA LEU A 172 -7.68 3.41 -0.42
C LEU A 172 -7.01 4.27 0.67
N PRO A 173 -6.09 5.18 0.27
CA PRO A 173 -5.63 5.49 -1.10
C PRO A 173 -4.92 4.31 -1.77
N ALA A 174 -5.24 4.08 -3.06
CA ALA A 174 -4.91 2.84 -3.76
C ALA A 174 -3.52 2.83 -4.40
N ASN A 175 -2.75 1.78 -4.15
CA ASN A 175 -1.55 1.45 -4.91
C ASN A 175 -1.91 0.32 -5.92
N PRO A 176 -1.77 0.52 -7.25
CA PRO A 176 -0.95 1.55 -7.92
C PRO A 176 -1.70 2.80 -8.37
N VAL A 177 -3.03 2.81 -8.37
CA VAL A 177 -3.88 3.70 -9.18
C VAL A 177 -4.05 5.12 -8.62
N GLY A 178 -3.74 5.35 -7.33
CA GLY A 178 -3.78 6.68 -6.71
C GLY A 178 -5.17 7.19 -6.34
N SER A 179 -6.22 6.39 -6.49
CA SER A 179 -7.59 6.74 -6.09
C SER A 179 -7.72 6.87 -4.58
N VAL A 180 -8.60 7.76 -4.13
CA VAL A 180 -8.86 8.04 -2.72
C VAL A 180 -10.33 7.76 -2.42
N GLY A 181 -10.58 7.01 -1.33
CA GLY A 181 -11.94 6.68 -0.92
C GLY A 181 -12.72 7.92 -0.47
N THR A 182 -13.96 8.01 -0.93
CA THR A 182 -14.93 8.99 -0.44
C THR A 182 -15.87 8.36 0.60
N PRO A 183 -16.56 9.16 1.41
CA PRO A 183 -17.56 8.64 2.32
C PRO A 183 -18.60 7.73 1.65
N GLU A 184 -19.05 8.11 0.46
CA GLU A 184 -20.08 7.38 -0.31
C GLU A 184 -19.57 6.00 -0.74
N VAL A 185 -18.35 5.92 -1.28
CA VAL A 185 -17.71 4.65 -1.68
C VAL A 185 -17.57 3.71 -0.48
N TYR A 186 -17.15 4.22 0.68
CA TYR A 186 -17.08 3.39 1.88
C TYR A 186 -18.45 2.94 2.37
N ASP A 187 -19.49 3.79 2.28
CA ASP A 187 -20.85 3.43 2.69
C ASP A 187 -21.43 2.32 1.77
N GLU A 188 -21.17 2.38 0.45
CA GLU A 188 -21.54 1.33 -0.51
C GLU A 188 -20.82 0.01 -0.19
N ILE A 189 -19.51 0.06 0.11
CA ILE A 189 -18.73 -1.13 0.50
C ILE A 189 -19.26 -1.74 1.80
N ILE A 190 -19.63 -0.94 2.79
CA ILE A 190 -20.19 -1.42 4.06
C ILE A 190 -21.58 -2.08 3.84
N ALA A 191 -22.41 -1.46 3.00
CA ALA A 191 -23.72 -2.03 2.65
C ALA A 191 -23.56 -3.38 1.94
N PHE A 192 -22.68 -3.45 0.95
CA PHE A 192 -22.35 -4.67 0.23
C PHE A 192 -21.79 -5.76 1.15
N ALA A 193 -20.90 -5.41 2.06
CA ALA A 193 -20.34 -6.35 3.03
C ALA A 193 -21.40 -6.95 3.95
N ARG A 194 -22.40 -6.15 4.37
CA ARG A 194 -23.52 -6.64 5.18
C ARG A 194 -24.47 -7.52 4.40
N GLU A 195 -24.75 -7.20 3.14
CA GLU A 195 -25.63 -7.96 2.27
C GLU A 195 -25.10 -9.38 2.02
N HIS A 196 -23.78 -9.51 1.82
CA HIS A 196 -23.11 -10.76 1.45
C HIS A 196 -22.33 -11.43 2.58
N ASP A 197 -22.45 -10.95 3.83
CA ASP A 197 -21.70 -11.45 5.01
C ASP A 197 -20.19 -11.48 4.81
N LEU A 198 -19.64 -10.45 4.16
CA LEU A 198 -18.22 -10.31 3.84
C LEU A 198 -17.46 -9.58 4.94
N LEU A 199 -16.23 -10.02 5.21
CA LEU A 199 -15.27 -9.21 5.94
C LEU A 199 -14.57 -8.24 4.99
N ILE A 200 -14.50 -6.95 5.32
CA ILE A 200 -13.67 -5.98 4.60
C ILE A 200 -12.28 -5.93 5.23
N ILE A 201 -11.25 -6.12 4.41
CA ILE A 201 -9.85 -5.90 4.78
C ILE A 201 -9.38 -4.65 4.06
N HIS A 202 -9.31 -3.54 4.79
CA HIS A 202 -8.90 -2.25 4.24
C HIS A 202 -7.38 -2.03 4.42
N ASP A 203 -6.65 -1.76 3.34
CA ASP A 203 -5.25 -1.31 3.39
C ASP A 203 -5.18 0.20 3.35
N ASN A 204 -4.80 0.82 4.46
CA ASN A 204 -4.70 2.27 4.67
C ASN A 204 -3.26 2.74 4.84
N ALA A 205 -2.35 2.25 4.00
CA ALA A 205 -0.93 2.59 4.10
C ALA A 205 -0.62 4.04 3.67
N TYR A 206 -1.53 4.72 2.96
CA TYR A 206 -1.29 6.03 2.34
C TYR A 206 -2.24 7.13 2.81
N SER A 207 -2.95 6.97 3.92
CA SER A 207 -3.91 7.97 4.44
C SER A 207 -3.36 9.38 4.62
N ASP A 208 -2.05 9.52 4.83
CA ASP A 208 -1.40 10.81 5.00
C ASP A 208 -0.84 11.40 3.69
N ILE A 209 -0.97 10.69 2.57
CA ILE A 209 -0.50 11.14 1.25
C ILE A 209 -1.72 11.28 0.32
N VAL A 210 -2.51 12.31 0.57
CA VAL A 210 -3.69 12.69 -0.21
C VAL A 210 -3.57 14.16 -0.59
N TYR A 211 -3.90 14.49 -1.83
CA TYR A 211 -3.68 15.80 -2.45
C TYR A 211 -4.98 16.60 -2.59
N ASP A 212 -4.85 17.90 -2.82
CA ASP A 212 -5.93 18.82 -3.22
C ASP A 212 -7.13 18.89 -2.25
N GLY A 213 -6.91 18.57 -0.97
CA GLY A 213 -7.99 18.58 0.00
C GLY A 213 -7.53 18.20 1.40
N PRO A 214 -8.47 17.80 2.26
CA PRO A 214 -8.14 17.28 3.59
C PRO A 214 -7.32 15.99 3.47
N ARG A 215 -6.59 15.67 4.53
CA ARG A 215 -5.88 14.37 4.62
C ARG A 215 -6.88 13.21 4.49
N GLY A 216 -6.41 12.07 3.96
CA GLY A 216 -7.21 10.86 3.87
C GLY A 216 -7.73 10.40 5.24
N GLY A 217 -8.83 9.71 5.22
CA GLY A 217 -9.50 9.17 6.40
C GLY A 217 -9.16 7.71 6.66
N SER A 218 -9.93 7.12 7.55
CA SER A 218 -9.98 5.69 7.81
C SER A 218 -11.35 5.14 7.39
N PHE A 219 -11.37 3.96 6.79
CA PHE A 219 -12.59 3.21 6.56
C PHE A 219 -13.37 3.01 7.86
N LEU A 220 -12.66 2.76 8.98
CA LEU A 220 -13.27 2.54 10.30
C LEU A 220 -13.97 3.78 10.87
N ALA A 221 -13.78 4.96 10.28
CA ALA A 221 -14.53 6.16 10.65
C ALA A 221 -15.99 6.16 10.16
N ARG A 222 -16.33 5.25 9.23
CA ARG A 222 -17.71 5.18 8.73
C ARG A 222 -18.63 4.38 9.65
N PRO A 223 -19.90 4.82 9.80
CA PRO A 223 -20.88 4.07 10.58
C PRO A 223 -21.03 2.63 10.10
N GLY A 224 -20.85 1.67 11.01
CA GLY A 224 -20.95 0.25 10.71
C GLY A 224 -19.68 -0.42 10.20
N ALA A 225 -18.63 0.32 9.91
CA ALA A 225 -17.37 -0.27 9.45
C ALA A 225 -16.73 -1.23 10.47
N LEU A 226 -16.79 -0.90 11.75
CA LEU A 226 -16.29 -1.76 12.84
C LEU A 226 -17.06 -3.08 12.99
N GLU A 227 -18.25 -3.19 12.41
CA GLU A 227 -19.06 -4.44 12.41
C GLU A 227 -18.59 -5.38 11.30
N VAL A 228 -18.14 -4.85 10.16
CA VAL A 228 -17.86 -5.62 8.95
C VAL A 228 -16.38 -5.65 8.56
N GLY A 229 -15.48 -4.92 9.26
CA GLY A 229 -14.14 -4.76 8.73
C GLY A 229 -13.01 -4.64 9.74
N VAL A 230 -11.82 -4.78 9.17
CA VAL A 230 -10.53 -4.47 9.79
C VAL A 230 -9.70 -3.62 8.84
N GLU A 231 -8.78 -2.84 9.41
CA GLU A 231 -7.91 -1.93 8.66
C GLU A 231 -6.44 -2.22 8.99
N PHE A 232 -5.62 -2.35 7.97
CA PHE A 232 -4.17 -2.27 8.12
C PHE A 232 -3.72 -0.82 8.03
N PHE A 233 -3.06 -0.34 9.07
CA PHE A 233 -2.44 0.97 9.15
C PHE A 233 -0.92 0.83 9.26
N SER A 234 -0.16 1.53 8.43
CA SER A 234 1.31 1.40 8.36
C SER A 234 2.01 2.70 8.69
N LEU A 235 3.06 2.64 9.51
CA LEU A 235 3.94 3.78 9.76
C LEU A 235 4.97 4.00 8.63
N SER A 236 5.10 3.04 7.71
CA SER A 236 6.12 3.03 6.67
C SER A 236 6.16 4.29 5.81
N LYS A 237 4.99 4.84 5.45
CA LYS A 237 4.88 5.95 4.50
C LYS A 237 4.71 7.30 5.18
N SER A 238 3.94 7.35 6.26
CA SER A 238 3.69 8.57 7.03
C SER A 238 4.92 9.02 7.83
N PHE A 239 5.71 8.06 8.33
CA PHE A 239 6.84 8.31 9.23
C PHE A 239 8.20 7.90 8.65
N ASN A 240 8.27 7.51 7.37
CA ASN A 240 9.49 7.14 6.65
C ASN A 240 10.28 5.97 7.28
N VAL A 241 9.60 5.04 7.93
CA VAL A 241 10.20 3.92 8.66
C VAL A 241 9.99 2.59 7.95
N THR A 242 10.08 2.57 6.62
CA THR A 242 9.83 1.37 5.80
C THR A 242 10.64 0.15 6.23
N GLY A 243 11.91 0.36 6.60
CA GLY A 243 12.83 -0.69 7.06
C GLY A 243 12.54 -1.21 8.48
N ALA A 244 11.81 -0.46 9.30
CA ALA A 244 11.45 -0.88 10.66
C ALA A 244 10.35 -1.96 10.68
N ARG A 245 9.66 -2.17 9.56
CA ARG A 245 8.63 -3.21 9.40
C ARG A 245 7.54 -3.14 10.47
N VAL A 246 6.87 -1.99 10.65
CA VAL A 246 5.82 -1.79 11.65
C VAL A 246 4.52 -1.33 11.01
N SER A 247 3.47 -2.08 11.28
CA SER A 247 2.08 -1.82 10.90
C SER A 247 1.15 -2.36 11.98
N PHE A 248 -0.12 -2.05 11.88
CA PHE A 248 -1.16 -2.48 12.82
C PHE A 248 -2.35 -3.03 12.06
N LEU A 249 -2.97 -4.07 12.61
CA LEU A 249 -4.31 -4.52 12.27
C LEU A 249 -5.26 -3.98 13.33
N VAL A 250 -6.28 -3.24 12.91
CA VAL A 250 -7.24 -2.55 13.77
C VAL A 250 -8.65 -2.86 13.30
N GLY A 251 -9.59 -3.11 14.20
CA GLY A 251 -11.01 -3.31 13.88
C GLY A 251 -11.64 -4.45 14.63
N ARG A 252 -12.44 -5.29 13.97
CA ARG A 252 -13.20 -6.39 14.58
C ARG A 252 -12.35 -7.22 15.54
N PRO A 253 -12.73 -7.30 16.83
CA PRO A 253 -11.89 -7.94 17.86
C PRO A 253 -11.73 -9.46 17.65
N ASP A 254 -12.71 -10.14 17.08
CA ASP A 254 -12.65 -11.57 16.75
C ASP A 254 -11.59 -11.85 15.66
N VAL A 255 -11.52 -10.99 14.64
CA VAL A 255 -10.53 -11.08 13.56
C VAL A 255 -9.13 -10.74 14.07
N VAL A 256 -9.02 -9.69 14.89
CA VAL A 256 -7.75 -9.31 15.55
C VAL A 256 -7.24 -10.43 16.46
N ALA A 257 -8.13 -11.08 17.20
CA ALA A 257 -7.78 -12.21 18.06
C ALA A 257 -7.33 -13.44 17.26
N ALA A 258 -8.01 -13.75 16.13
CA ALA A 258 -7.62 -14.84 15.23
C ALA A 258 -6.22 -14.60 14.62
N PHE A 259 -5.98 -13.38 14.16
CA PHE A 259 -4.67 -12.97 13.65
C PHE A 259 -3.57 -13.08 14.72
N ALA A 260 -3.81 -12.54 15.92
CA ALA A 260 -2.85 -12.59 17.02
C ALA A 260 -2.55 -14.04 17.46
N LYS A 261 -3.55 -14.93 17.42
CA LYS A 261 -3.38 -16.36 17.70
C LYS A 261 -2.45 -17.04 16.69
N LEU A 262 -2.63 -16.77 15.39
CA LEU A 262 -1.75 -17.29 14.34
C LEU A 262 -0.33 -16.71 14.48
N ARG A 263 -0.23 -15.39 14.67
CA ARG A 263 1.04 -14.70 14.84
C ARG A 263 1.85 -15.29 16.00
N GLY A 264 1.22 -15.63 17.12
CA GLY A 264 1.86 -16.29 18.27
C GLY A 264 2.49 -17.66 17.95
N GLN A 265 2.21 -18.25 16.77
CA GLN A 265 2.86 -19.47 16.28
C GLN A 265 4.00 -19.18 15.29
N THR A 266 4.12 -17.95 14.80
CA THR A 266 5.11 -17.55 13.78
C THR A 266 6.17 -16.62 14.31
N ASP A 267 5.82 -15.71 15.21
CA ASP A 267 6.74 -14.84 15.94
C ASP A 267 6.26 -14.64 17.38
N PHE A 268 7.13 -14.15 18.26
CA PHE A 268 6.77 -13.79 19.64
C PHE A 268 6.43 -12.32 19.82
N GLY A 269 6.30 -11.58 18.74
CA GLY A 269 6.01 -10.16 18.77
C GLY A 269 7.18 -9.29 18.29
N MET A 270 6.91 -8.01 18.14
CA MET A 270 7.84 -7.04 17.59
C MET A 270 8.90 -6.62 18.62
N PHE A 271 10.15 -6.44 18.18
CA PHE A 271 11.26 -5.95 18.99
C PHE A 271 10.91 -4.65 19.72
N TYR A 272 11.13 -4.59 21.04
CA TYR A 272 10.70 -3.45 21.87
C TYR A 272 11.19 -2.08 21.39
N PRO A 273 12.43 -1.87 20.93
CA PRO A 273 12.84 -0.59 20.38
C PRO A 273 11.99 -0.12 19.19
N ILE A 274 11.50 -1.03 18.35
CA ILE A 274 10.58 -0.68 17.26
C ILE A 274 9.21 -0.30 17.84
N GLN A 275 8.71 -1.02 18.85
CA GLN A 275 7.46 -0.67 19.51
C GLN A 275 7.53 0.72 20.18
N ARG A 276 8.65 1.05 20.86
CA ARG A 276 8.87 2.37 21.48
C ARG A 276 8.96 3.48 20.43
N ALA A 277 9.65 3.23 19.31
CA ALA A 277 9.69 4.16 18.18
C ALA A 277 8.29 4.39 17.57
N ALA A 278 7.49 3.32 17.46
CA ALA A 278 6.11 3.41 16.98
C ALA A 278 5.23 4.24 17.92
N ILE A 279 5.35 4.07 19.24
CA ILE A 279 4.66 4.90 20.23
C ILE A 279 5.03 6.37 20.02
N ALA A 280 6.32 6.69 19.94
CA ALA A 280 6.78 8.05 19.71
C ALA A 280 6.23 8.66 18.41
N ALA A 281 6.18 7.87 17.33
CA ALA A 281 5.57 8.30 16.07
C ALA A 281 4.09 8.61 16.22
N LEU A 282 3.34 7.73 16.87
CA LEU A 282 1.88 7.85 17.05
C LEU A 282 1.48 8.98 17.99
N GLU A 283 2.25 9.24 19.04
CA GLU A 283 1.99 10.29 20.03
C GLU A 283 2.58 11.65 19.63
N GLY A 284 3.56 11.65 18.74
CA GLY A 284 4.28 12.83 18.29
C GLY A 284 3.44 13.82 17.48
N PRO A 285 4.05 14.98 17.14
CA PRO A 285 3.42 15.99 16.30
C PRO A 285 3.28 15.49 14.85
N LEU A 286 2.25 15.98 14.14
CA LEU A 286 1.97 15.62 12.73
C LEU A 286 2.41 16.72 11.74
N ASP A 287 3.08 17.76 12.20
CA ASP A 287 3.51 18.88 11.35
C ASP A 287 4.48 18.44 10.24
N GLU A 288 5.36 17.47 10.55
CA GLU A 288 6.29 16.92 9.56
C GLU A 288 5.58 16.02 8.55
N VAL A 289 4.57 15.26 8.98
CA VAL A 289 3.71 14.47 8.09
C VAL A 289 2.99 15.40 7.11
N GLU A 290 2.46 16.52 7.60
CA GLU A 290 1.78 17.51 6.76
C GLU A 290 2.74 18.20 5.79
N ARG A 291 3.94 18.58 6.26
CA ARG A 291 5.00 19.14 5.40
C ARG A 291 5.37 18.16 4.27
N GLN A 292 5.54 16.88 4.61
CA GLN A 292 5.85 15.82 3.66
C GLN A 292 4.74 15.65 2.62
N ARG A 293 3.46 15.69 3.04
CA ARG A 293 2.31 15.63 2.14
C ARG A 293 2.37 16.74 1.08
N HIS A 294 2.66 17.98 1.49
CA HIS A 294 2.81 19.10 0.57
C HIS A 294 4.02 18.94 -0.40
N LEU A 295 5.11 18.31 0.07
CA LEU A 295 6.23 18.02 -0.82
C LEU A 295 5.86 16.95 -1.87
N TYR A 296 5.14 15.91 -1.49
CA TYR A 296 4.61 14.93 -2.44
C TYR A 296 3.64 15.57 -3.44
N GLN A 297 2.77 16.49 -2.98
CA GLN A 297 1.87 17.22 -3.88
C GLN A 297 2.65 18.02 -4.94
N LYS A 298 3.69 18.76 -4.54
CA LYS A 298 4.57 19.47 -5.49
C LYS A 298 5.23 18.53 -6.50
N ARG A 299 5.66 17.36 -6.05
CA ARG A 299 6.23 16.32 -6.92
C ARG A 299 5.21 15.79 -7.91
N ARG A 300 3.98 15.47 -7.42
CA ARG A 300 2.87 15.05 -8.25
C ARG A 300 2.56 16.08 -9.33
N ASP A 301 2.45 17.36 -8.94
CA ASP A 301 2.17 18.46 -9.87
C ASP A 301 3.26 18.56 -10.95
N ALA A 302 4.53 18.58 -10.54
CA ALA A 302 5.65 18.65 -11.47
C ALA A 302 5.67 17.50 -12.49
N LEU A 303 5.36 16.27 -12.05
CA LEU A 303 5.31 15.11 -12.93
C LEU A 303 4.08 15.14 -13.82
N CYS A 304 2.88 15.33 -13.28
CA CYS A 304 1.63 15.29 -14.04
C CYS A 304 1.54 16.43 -15.07
N ASP A 305 1.86 17.66 -14.68
CA ASP A 305 1.88 18.81 -15.59
C ASP A 305 2.96 18.66 -16.68
N GLY A 306 4.11 18.08 -16.29
CA GLY A 306 5.17 17.76 -17.22
C GLY A 306 4.77 16.75 -18.27
N LEU A 307 4.11 15.64 -17.88
CA LEU A 307 3.62 14.61 -18.79
C LEU A 307 2.54 15.17 -19.75
N GLU A 308 1.59 15.96 -19.22
CA GLU A 308 0.57 16.62 -20.02
C GLU A 308 1.20 17.57 -21.07
N ARG A 309 2.18 18.37 -20.68
CA ARG A 309 2.91 19.29 -21.56
C ARG A 309 3.58 18.58 -22.74
N ILE A 310 4.06 17.35 -22.56
CA ILE A 310 4.69 16.57 -23.63
C ILE A 310 3.70 15.71 -24.43
N GLY A 311 2.38 15.83 -24.16
CA GLY A 311 1.31 15.20 -24.92
C GLY A 311 0.78 13.88 -24.37
N TRP A 312 1.13 13.49 -23.14
CA TRP A 312 0.46 12.37 -22.48
C TRP A 312 -0.90 12.82 -21.93
N GLU A 313 -1.81 11.86 -21.75
CA GLU A 313 -3.02 12.10 -20.97
C GLU A 313 -2.60 12.45 -19.53
N ARG A 314 -3.13 13.57 -18.98
CA ARG A 314 -2.81 13.97 -17.61
C ARG A 314 -3.25 12.89 -16.63
N PRO A 315 -2.34 12.31 -15.81
CA PRO A 315 -2.73 11.30 -14.84
C PRO A 315 -3.63 11.89 -13.74
N ASN A 316 -4.68 11.15 -13.37
CA ASN A 316 -5.55 11.49 -12.26
C ASN A 316 -4.98 10.93 -10.95
N ALA A 317 -4.08 11.67 -10.30
CA ALA A 317 -3.37 11.26 -9.09
C ALA A 317 -3.86 12.03 -7.86
N HIS A 318 -4.76 11.44 -7.10
CA HIS A 318 -5.37 12.05 -5.91
C HIS A 318 -4.63 11.71 -4.60
N GLY A 319 -3.95 10.60 -4.57
CA GLY A 319 -3.23 10.14 -3.38
C GLY A 319 -2.09 9.19 -3.68
N THR A 320 -1.45 8.69 -2.63
CA THR A 320 -0.26 7.86 -2.63
C THR A 320 1.02 8.58 -3.08
N MET A 321 2.14 7.91 -2.99
CA MET A 321 3.42 8.40 -3.54
C MET A 321 3.65 7.92 -4.98
N PHE A 322 2.56 7.60 -5.71
CA PHE A 322 2.61 7.07 -7.08
C PHE A 322 1.70 7.85 -8.01
N VAL A 323 2.10 7.89 -9.26
CA VAL A 323 1.28 8.36 -10.39
C VAL A 323 1.03 7.16 -11.30
N TRP A 324 -0.25 6.90 -11.59
CA TRP A 324 -0.70 5.87 -12.52
C TRP A 324 -0.96 6.54 -13.87
N ALA A 325 -0.03 6.37 -14.80
CA ALA A 325 -0.05 7.05 -16.08
C ALA A 325 -0.44 6.09 -17.21
N LYS A 326 -1.40 6.49 -18.03
CA LYS A 326 -1.75 5.77 -19.24
C LYS A 326 -0.62 5.89 -20.26
N ILE A 327 -0.29 4.77 -20.89
CA ILE A 327 0.75 4.73 -21.93
C ILE A 327 0.27 5.51 -23.15
N PRO A 328 1.06 6.46 -23.67
CA PRO A 328 0.65 7.28 -24.80
C PRO A 328 0.62 6.47 -26.11
N GLY A 329 -0.12 6.99 -27.10
CA GLY A 329 -0.19 6.40 -28.45
C GLY A 329 -1.01 5.11 -28.55
N GLY A 330 -1.88 4.81 -27.57
CA GLY A 330 -2.77 3.64 -27.58
C GLY A 330 -2.05 2.30 -27.43
N ARG A 331 -0.81 2.31 -26.95
CA ARG A 331 -0.02 1.12 -26.69
C ARG A 331 -0.52 0.42 -25.42
N THR A 332 -0.55 -0.92 -25.44
CA THR A 332 -1.09 -1.74 -24.34
C THR A 332 -0.03 -2.61 -23.65
N ASP A 333 1.10 -2.93 -24.31
CA ASP A 333 2.18 -3.70 -23.71
C ASP A 333 2.99 -2.82 -22.76
N SER A 334 2.70 -2.92 -21.47
CA SER A 334 3.33 -2.10 -20.45
C SER A 334 4.79 -2.48 -20.20
N MET A 335 5.17 -3.75 -20.40
CA MET A 335 6.54 -4.21 -20.23
C MET A 335 7.45 -3.68 -21.36
N ALA A 336 7.06 -3.88 -22.63
CA ALA A 336 7.81 -3.36 -23.76
C ALA A 336 7.95 -1.84 -23.70
N PHE A 337 6.90 -1.14 -23.20
CA PHE A 337 6.97 0.30 -23.00
C PHE A 337 7.97 0.71 -21.92
N CYS A 338 8.01 0.01 -20.78
CA CYS A 338 9.00 0.28 -19.73
C CYS A 338 10.44 0.05 -20.20
N GLU A 339 10.68 -0.98 -21.00
CA GLU A 339 11.99 -1.24 -21.61
C GLU A 339 12.39 -0.11 -22.57
N GLU A 340 11.50 0.30 -23.47
CA GLU A 340 11.73 1.42 -24.39
C GLU A 340 12.02 2.72 -23.62
N LEU A 341 11.24 3.02 -22.61
CA LEU A 341 11.41 4.24 -21.80
C LEU A 341 12.77 4.26 -21.10
N MET A 342 13.19 3.12 -20.52
CA MET A 342 14.50 2.98 -19.89
C MET A 342 15.64 3.09 -20.91
N GLU A 343 15.54 2.40 -22.05
CA GLU A 343 16.59 2.38 -23.07
C GLU A 343 16.73 3.71 -23.79
N ARG A 344 15.66 4.42 -24.12
CA ARG A 344 15.70 5.65 -24.91
C ARG A 344 15.81 6.92 -24.03
N ALA A 345 15.05 6.97 -22.95
CA ALA A 345 15.00 8.14 -22.08
C ALA A 345 15.80 8.01 -20.78
N GLY A 346 16.25 6.80 -20.40
CA GLY A 346 16.88 6.56 -19.10
C GLY A 346 15.89 6.68 -17.94
N VAL A 347 14.58 6.57 -18.17
CA VAL A 347 13.55 6.65 -17.15
C VAL A 347 13.03 5.25 -16.84
N VAL A 348 13.12 4.84 -15.58
CA VAL A 348 12.69 3.52 -15.12
C VAL A 348 11.39 3.65 -14.35
N VAL A 349 10.36 2.95 -14.80
CA VAL A 349 9.02 2.93 -14.21
C VAL A 349 8.58 1.48 -14.00
N THR A 350 7.45 1.27 -13.33
CA THR A 350 6.90 -0.07 -13.12
C THR A 350 5.81 -0.35 -14.15
N PRO A 351 5.88 -1.47 -14.90
CA PRO A 351 4.83 -1.83 -15.85
C PRO A 351 3.51 -2.14 -15.13
N GLY A 352 2.40 -1.72 -15.74
CA GLY A 352 1.08 -1.92 -15.16
C GLY A 352 0.69 -3.39 -15.00
N ALA A 353 1.12 -4.25 -15.93
CA ALA A 353 0.94 -5.70 -15.84
C ALA A 353 1.46 -6.31 -14.53
N SER A 354 2.44 -5.68 -13.86
CA SER A 354 2.93 -6.12 -12.54
C SER A 354 1.89 -6.02 -11.42
N PHE A 355 0.77 -5.33 -11.67
CA PHE A 355 -0.30 -5.12 -10.71
C PHE A 355 -1.58 -5.89 -11.04
N GLY A 356 -1.57 -6.64 -12.12
CA GLY A 356 -2.68 -7.44 -12.61
C GLY A 356 -3.00 -7.18 -14.09
N PRO A 357 -3.80 -8.05 -14.72
CA PRO A 357 -4.14 -7.95 -16.15
C PRO A 357 -4.79 -6.61 -16.55
N HIS A 358 -5.64 -6.03 -15.68
CA HIS A 358 -6.26 -4.71 -15.93
C HIS A 358 -5.28 -3.54 -15.78
N GLY A 359 -4.02 -3.80 -15.40
CA GLY A 359 -2.95 -2.83 -15.39
C GLY A 359 -2.28 -2.61 -16.75
N GLU A 360 -2.55 -3.46 -17.76
CA GLU A 360 -2.01 -3.24 -19.11
C GLU A 360 -2.49 -1.93 -19.72
N GLY A 361 -1.62 -1.29 -20.50
CA GLY A 361 -1.85 0.05 -21.02
C GLY A 361 -1.48 1.19 -20.07
N TYR A 362 -0.98 0.87 -18.87
CA TYR A 362 -0.56 1.84 -17.86
C TYR A 362 0.86 1.55 -17.34
N VAL A 363 1.45 2.59 -16.71
CA VAL A 363 2.69 2.47 -15.93
C VAL A 363 2.55 3.19 -14.60
N ARG A 364 3.21 2.69 -13.56
CA ARG A 364 3.30 3.36 -12.27
C ARG A 364 4.63 4.10 -12.14
N MET A 365 4.57 5.39 -11.80
CA MET A 365 5.72 6.26 -11.54
C MET A 365 5.75 6.67 -10.06
N ALA A 366 6.88 6.50 -9.38
CA ALA A 366 7.04 6.87 -7.98
C ALA A 366 7.55 8.33 -7.84
N LEU A 367 6.99 9.04 -6.88
CA LEU A 367 7.32 10.45 -6.56
C LEU A 367 8.54 10.53 -5.59
N VAL A 368 9.62 9.85 -5.93
CA VAL A 368 10.83 9.70 -5.09
C VAL A 368 12.00 10.60 -5.50
N LEU A 369 11.77 11.47 -6.47
CA LEU A 369 12.72 12.53 -6.86
C LEU A 369 12.14 13.91 -6.50
N PRO A 370 12.99 14.92 -6.27
CA PRO A 370 12.51 16.30 -6.09
C PRO A 370 11.87 16.81 -7.40
N PRO A 371 11.06 17.89 -7.36
CA PRO A 371 10.37 18.42 -8.53
C PRO A 371 11.27 18.66 -9.74
N GLU A 372 12.49 19.14 -9.51
CA GLU A 372 13.49 19.39 -10.54
C GLU A 372 13.96 18.09 -11.21
N GLY A 373 14.18 17.03 -10.41
CA GLY A 373 14.55 15.71 -10.93
C GLY A 373 13.43 15.06 -11.74
N LEU A 374 12.16 15.27 -11.34
CA LEU A 374 11.00 14.82 -12.10
C LEU A 374 10.86 15.59 -13.41
N ALA A 375 11.08 16.91 -13.40
CA ALA A 375 11.10 17.74 -14.60
C ALA A 375 12.21 17.31 -15.58
N GLU A 376 13.40 16.96 -15.08
CA GLU A 376 14.48 16.40 -15.91
C GLU A 376 14.10 15.04 -16.52
N ALA A 377 13.43 14.15 -15.75
CA ALA A 377 12.95 12.89 -16.27
C ALA A 377 11.96 13.09 -17.41
N VAL A 378 11.00 14.00 -17.24
CA VAL A 378 10.03 14.37 -18.29
C VAL A 378 10.73 14.95 -19.54
N ALA A 379 11.72 15.83 -19.35
CA ALA A 379 12.51 16.36 -20.47
C ALA A 379 13.28 15.27 -21.22
N ALA A 380 13.77 14.24 -20.52
CA ALA A 380 14.41 13.08 -21.16
C ALA A 380 13.40 12.25 -21.98
N ILE A 381 12.16 12.08 -21.51
CA ILE A 381 11.08 11.43 -22.25
C ILE A 381 10.74 12.23 -23.52
N GLU A 382 10.63 13.56 -23.41
CA GLU A 382 10.36 14.46 -24.52
C GLU A 382 11.48 14.39 -25.59
N ALA A 383 12.74 14.45 -25.17
CA ALA A 383 13.90 14.35 -26.04
C ALA A 383 13.98 13.01 -26.78
N ALA A 384 13.50 11.93 -26.14
CA ALA A 384 13.39 10.61 -26.77
C ALA A 384 12.19 10.51 -27.74
N GLY A 385 11.34 11.52 -27.85
CA GLY A 385 10.18 11.53 -28.75
C GLY A 385 9.09 10.53 -28.34
N ILE A 386 8.97 10.20 -27.08
CA ILE A 386 7.97 9.27 -26.55
C ILE A 386 6.72 10.06 -26.15
N ARG A 387 5.70 10.03 -27.04
CA ARG A 387 4.46 10.80 -26.93
C ARG A 387 3.24 9.92 -27.13
#